data_32c1a0ef88e96a7093c1f9982f15adf8
#
_entry.id   32c1a0ef88e96a7093c1f9982f15adf8
#
_cell.length_a   1.000
_cell.length_b   1.000
_cell.length_c   1.000
_cell.angle_alpha   90.00
_cell.angle_beta   90.00
_cell.angle_gamma   90.00
#
_symmetry.space_group_name_H-M   'P 1'
#
loop_
_entity.id
_entity.type
_entity.pdbx_description
1 polymer ?
#
loop_
_entity_poly.entity_id
_entity_poly.type
_entity_poly.pdbx_seq_one_letter_code
_entity_poly.pdbx_strand_id
1 'polypeptide(L)'
;LIVAYKLWSSEEQVKEKGLDGRFTFYGYAMPEQVRRVMEKCHIHLFTSNHLEGWGAVVNEAMNSGCAVVANDEAGAVPFLIKHGVNGLVYHKGSYEEFAKLVESLVTDKERAETLGKSAYQTIAGMWNAEHAAEELLRICKEWMGSGKLAPAADGPLSKAGIISPRF
;
A
#
# COMPACT_ATOMS: atom_id res chain seq x y z
N LEU A 1 -11.40 -10.14 -7.35
CA LEU A 1 -11.90 -8.76 -7.35
C LEU A 1 -10.72 -7.80 -7.16
N ILE A 2 -10.72 -6.72 -7.91
CA ILE A 2 -9.68 -5.70 -7.87
C ILE A 2 -10.32 -4.41 -7.40
N VAL A 3 -9.65 -3.70 -6.48
CA VAL A 3 -10.03 -2.36 -6.06
C VAL A 3 -8.91 -1.37 -6.38
N ALA A 4 -9.30 -0.17 -6.81
CA ALA A 4 -8.36 0.92 -7.05
C ALA A 4 -8.91 2.22 -6.43
N TYR A 5 -8.01 3.01 -5.85
CA TYR A 5 -8.31 4.31 -5.29
C TYR A 5 -7.91 5.41 -6.29
N LYS A 6 -8.80 6.37 -6.51
CA LYS A 6 -8.59 7.47 -7.47
C LYS A 6 -8.26 7.03 -8.91
N LEU A 7 -9.06 6.16 -9.49
CA LEU A 7 -9.03 6.00 -10.94
C LEU A 7 -9.54 7.29 -11.58
N TRP A 8 -8.70 7.95 -12.37
CA TRP A 8 -9.04 9.11 -13.19
C TRP A 8 -9.93 8.75 -14.40
N SER A 9 -10.19 7.46 -14.61
CA SER A 9 -11.12 7.02 -15.65
C SER A 9 -12.53 7.39 -15.22
N SER A 10 -13.15 8.27 -16.02
CA SER A 10 -14.54 8.59 -15.84
C SER A 10 -15.41 7.38 -16.14
N GLU A 11 -16.60 7.32 -15.56
CA GLU A 11 -17.61 6.33 -15.91
C GLU A 11 -17.89 6.32 -17.43
N GLU A 12 -17.74 7.48 -18.09
CA GLU A 12 -17.83 7.64 -19.53
C GLU A 12 -16.82 6.79 -20.30
N GLN A 13 -15.54 6.80 -19.89
CA GLN A 13 -14.50 6.00 -20.53
C GLN A 13 -14.75 4.49 -20.41
N VAL A 14 -15.30 4.06 -19.28
CA VAL A 14 -15.68 2.65 -19.07
C VAL A 14 -16.81 2.27 -20.03
N LYS A 15 -17.82 3.14 -20.19
CA LYS A 15 -18.93 2.95 -21.12
C LYS A 15 -18.47 2.94 -22.56
N GLU A 16 -17.66 3.91 -22.98
CA GLU A 16 -17.09 3.99 -24.32
C GLU A 16 -16.33 2.71 -24.73
N LYS A 17 -15.70 2.04 -23.74
CA LYS A 17 -15.00 0.78 -23.95
C LYS A 17 -15.89 -0.47 -23.80
N GLY A 18 -17.18 -0.32 -23.54
CA GLY A 18 -18.12 -1.43 -23.34
C GLY A 18 -17.82 -2.29 -22.13
N LEU A 19 -17.30 -1.68 -21.06
CA LEU A 19 -16.86 -2.38 -19.83
C LEU A 19 -17.79 -2.15 -18.64
N ASP A 20 -18.98 -1.55 -18.84
CA ASP A 20 -19.91 -1.13 -17.78
C ASP A 20 -20.21 -2.23 -16.76
N GLY A 21 -20.46 -3.45 -17.23
CA GLY A 21 -20.78 -4.57 -16.33
C GLY A 21 -19.61 -5.13 -15.54
N ARG A 22 -18.39 -4.61 -15.73
CA ARG A 22 -17.17 -5.09 -15.07
C ARG A 22 -16.63 -4.15 -14.02
N PHE A 23 -17.19 -2.94 -13.93
CA PHE A 23 -16.79 -1.90 -12.99
C PHE A 23 -17.92 -1.53 -12.05
N THR A 24 -17.59 -1.27 -10.80
CA THR A 24 -18.48 -0.69 -9.81
C THR A 24 -17.84 0.57 -9.26
N PHE A 25 -18.49 1.71 -9.44
CA PHE A 25 -18.06 2.99 -8.89
C PHE A 25 -18.81 3.26 -7.59
N TYR A 26 -18.09 3.31 -6.49
CA TYR A 26 -18.69 3.52 -5.17
C TYR A 26 -18.90 5.00 -4.83
N GLY A 27 -18.30 5.93 -5.58
CA GLY A 27 -18.35 7.35 -5.26
C GLY A 27 -17.72 7.65 -3.89
N TYR A 28 -18.32 8.60 -3.17
CA TYR A 28 -17.93 8.84 -1.78
C TYR A 28 -18.47 7.71 -0.88
N ALA A 29 -17.57 7.11 -0.11
CA ALA A 29 -17.92 6.02 0.80
C ALA A 29 -17.33 6.30 2.20
N MET A 30 -18.05 5.90 3.24
CA MET A 30 -17.56 5.96 4.61
C MET A 30 -16.42 4.95 4.82
N PRO A 31 -15.47 5.20 5.77
CA PRO A 31 -14.32 4.32 6.01
C PRO A 31 -14.68 2.84 6.19
N GLU A 32 -15.77 2.55 6.91
CA GLU A 32 -16.24 1.19 7.13
C GLU A 32 -16.73 0.50 5.84
N GLN A 33 -17.28 1.28 4.91
CA GLN A 33 -17.71 0.77 3.60
C GLN A 33 -16.49 0.47 2.73
N VAL A 34 -15.51 1.37 2.72
CA VAL A 34 -14.24 1.19 2.00
C VAL A 34 -13.54 -0.08 2.49
N ARG A 35 -13.41 -0.24 3.81
CA ARG A 35 -12.84 -1.43 4.43
C ARG A 35 -13.55 -2.72 4.01
N ARG A 36 -14.89 -2.75 4.06
CA ARG A 36 -15.67 -3.92 3.62
C ARG A 36 -15.48 -4.27 2.14
N VAL A 37 -15.22 -3.27 1.29
CA VAL A 37 -14.89 -3.49 -0.12
C VAL A 37 -13.49 -4.09 -0.23
N MET A 38 -12.51 -3.54 0.47
CA MET A 38 -11.13 -4.03 0.47
C MET A 38 -11.06 -5.49 0.98
N GLU A 39 -11.74 -5.83 2.06
CA GLU A 39 -11.79 -7.19 2.63
C GLU A 39 -12.35 -8.25 1.65
N LYS A 40 -13.10 -7.81 0.62
CA LYS A 40 -13.60 -8.69 -0.45
C LYS A 40 -12.70 -8.71 -1.69
N CYS A 41 -11.70 -7.84 -1.74
CA CYS A 41 -10.81 -7.71 -2.89
C CYS A 41 -9.55 -8.56 -2.71
N HIS A 42 -9.02 -9.06 -3.82
CA HIS A 42 -7.76 -9.80 -3.83
C HIS A 42 -6.57 -8.89 -4.14
N ILE A 43 -6.79 -7.87 -4.96
CA ILE A 43 -5.76 -6.98 -5.47
C ILE A 43 -6.19 -5.54 -5.24
N HIS A 44 -5.29 -4.73 -4.71
CA HIS A 44 -5.45 -3.28 -4.60
C HIS A 44 -4.44 -2.56 -5.51
N LEU A 45 -4.94 -1.65 -6.34
CA LEU A 45 -4.13 -0.85 -7.25
C LEU A 45 -3.95 0.56 -6.68
N PHE A 46 -2.72 0.92 -6.36
CA PHE A 46 -2.38 2.22 -5.82
C PHE A 46 -1.51 2.99 -6.80
N THR A 47 -2.15 3.91 -7.54
CA THR A 47 -1.56 4.65 -8.67
C THR A 47 -1.19 6.10 -8.34
N SER A 48 -1.27 6.51 -7.07
CA SER A 48 -0.83 7.83 -6.63
C SER A 48 0.67 8.04 -6.87
N ASN A 49 1.07 9.30 -7.06
CA ASN A 49 2.44 9.70 -7.34
C ASN A 49 3.06 10.47 -6.16
N HIS A 50 4.17 11.15 -6.39
CA HIS A 50 4.90 11.96 -5.41
C HIS A 50 4.10 13.10 -4.74
N LEU A 51 2.91 13.42 -5.24
CA LEU A 51 1.99 14.39 -4.60
C LEU A 51 1.20 13.75 -3.44
N GLU A 52 1.22 12.42 -3.33
CA GLU A 52 0.67 11.72 -2.19
C GLU A 52 1.68 11.76 -1.03
N GLY A 53 1.29 12.31 0.12
CA GLY A 53 2.15 12.37 1.28
C GLY A 53 2.52 10.97 1.80
N TRP A 54 1.67 10.37 2.61
CA TRP A 54 1.88 9.00 3.09
C TRP A 54 1.17 7.97 2.22
N GLY A 55 -0.11 8.15 1.94
CA GLY A 55 -0.94 7.16 1.24
C GLY A 55 -1.48 6.10 2.21
N ALA A 56 -2.19 6.53 3.26
CA ALA A 56 -2.74 5.65 4.29
C ALA A 56 -3.58 4.49 3.75
N VAL A 57 -4.17 4.67 2.57
CA VAL A 57 -4.94 3.62 1.88
C VAL A 57 -4.09 2.36 1.58
N VAL A 58 -2.77 2.49 1.48
CA VAL A 58 -1.86 1.34 1.34
C VAL A 58 -1.86 0.50 2.62
N ASN A 59 -1.79 1.15 3.80
CA ASN A 59 -1.90 0.46 5.09
C ASN A 59 -3.25 -0.26 5.20
N GLU A 60 -4.34 0.40 4.80
CA GLU A 60 -5.71 -0.14 4.86
C GLU A 60 -5.88 -1.36 3.94
N ALA A 61 -5.36 -1.28 2.71
CA ALA A 61 -5.40 -2.37 1.74
C ALA A 61 -4.57 -3.58 2.21
N MET A 62 -3.35 -3.34 2.69
CA MET A 62 -2.49 -4.40 3.25
C MET A 62 -3.14 -5.03 4.48
N ASN A 63 -3.72 -4.23 5.38
CA ASN A 63 -4.43 -4.72 6.57
C ASN A 63 -5.70 -5.51 6.22
N SER A 64 -6.28 -5.25 5.06
CA SER A 64 -7.43 -6.02 4.54
C SER A 64 -7.03 -7.29 3.78
N GLY A 65 -5.72 -7.59 3.70
CA GLY A 65 -5.20 -8.79 3.02
C GLY A 65 -5.17 -8.69 1.50
N CYS A 66 -5.22 -7.49 0.92
CA CYS A 66 -5.05 -7.30 -0.51
C CYS A 66 -3.58 -7.44 -0.94
N ALA A 67 -3.33 -8.10 -2.07
CA ALA A 67 -2.07 -7.94 -2.80
C ALA A 67 -2.02 -6.53 -3.39
N VAL A 68 -1.08 -5.71 -2.92
CA VAL A 68 -0.97 -4.31 -3.36
C VAL A 68 -0.01 -4.19 -4.54
N VAL A 69 -0.44 -3.50 -5.60
CA VAL A 69 0.43 -3.04 -6.69
C VAL A 69 0.53 -1.52 -6.60
N ALA A 70 1.70 -0.99 -6.28
CA ALA A 70 1.88 0.41 -5.91
C ALA A 70 3.01 1.11 -6.68
N ASN A 71 2.84 2.43 -6.88
CA ASN A 71 3.90 3.31 -7.40
C ASN A 71 4.93 3.63 -6.31
N ASP A 72 6.22 3.51 -6.62
CA ASP A 72 7.34 3.79 -5.72
C ASP A 72 7.44 5.26 -5.27
N GLU A 73 6.71 6.15 -5.92
CA GLU A 73 6.77 7.59 -5.63
C GLU A 73 5.94 8.01 -4.41
N ALA A 74 5.00 7.20 -3.93
CA ALA A 74 4.17 7.53 -2.78
C ALA A 74 4.86 7.19 -1.46
N GLY A 75 4.69 8.05 -0.45
CA GLY A 75 5.49 8.05 0.78
C GLY A 75 5.50 6.74 1.57
N ALA A 76 4.38 6.03 1.67
CA ALA A 76 4.29 4.77 2.42
C ALA A 76 4.97 3.59 1.73
N VAL A 77 5.04 3.61 0.40
CA VAL A 77 5.45 2.44 -0.41
C VAL A 77 6.85 1.94 -0.07
N PRO A 78 7.90 2.78 -0.01
CA PRO A 78 9.26 2.32 0.31
C PRO A 78 9.40 1.78 1.74
N PHE A 79 8.47 2.10 2.65
CA PHE A 79 8.48 1.60 4.03
C PHE A 79 7.67 0.32 4.19
N LEU A 80 6.50 0.25 3.56
CA LEU A 80 5.54 -0.83 3.77
C LEU A 80 5.75 -2.01 2.83
N ILE A 81 6.15 -1.75 1.57
CA ILE A 81 6.15 -2.77 0.54
C ILE A 81 7.57 -3.21 0.18
N LYS A 82 7.82 -4.49 0.41
CA LYS A 82 9.00 -5.21 -0.10
C LYS A 82 8.58 -5.95 -1.38
N HIS A 83 9.04 -5.46 -2.54
CA HIS A 83 8.65 -5.99 -3.84
C HIS A 83 8.80 -7.50 -3.95
N GLY A 84 7.74 -8.19 -4.36
CA GLY A 84 7.71 -9.65 -4.50
C GLY A 84 7.56 -10.43 -3.19
N VAL A 85 7.55 -9.76 -2.03
CA VAL A 85 7.43 -10.40 -0.71
C VAL A 85 6.05 -10.15 -0.08
N ASN A 86 5.62 -8.90 0.01
CA ASN A 86 4.35 -8.50 0.60
C ASN A 86 3.55 -7.51 -0.26
N GLY A 87 3.91 -7.39 -1.53
CA GLY A 87 3.29 -6.55 -2.54
C GLY A 87 4.18 -6.40 -3.76
N LEU A 88 3.72 -5.65 -4.74
CA LEU A 88 4.45 -5.37 -5.97
C LEU A 88 4.61 -3.86 -6.14
N VAL A 89 5.78 -3.42 -6.55
CA VAL A 89 6.12 -2.01 -6.74
C VAL A 89 6.52 -1.80 -8.18
N TYR A 90 5.95 -0.79 -8.83
CA TYR A 90 6.37 -0.31 -10.15
C TYR A 90 7.00 1.07 -10.03
N HIS A 91 7.89 1.41 -10.98
CA HIS A 91 8.79 2.55 -10.84
C HIS A 91 8.32 3.76 -11.65
N LYS A 92 8.40 4.94 -11.04
CA LYS A 92 8.21 6.25 -11.70
C LYS A 92 6.94 6.35 -12.56
N GLY A 93 5.86 5.72 -12.13
CA GLY A 93 4.61 5.74 -12.88
C GLY A 93 4.63 4.98 -14.21
N SER A 94 5.56 4.04 -14.41
CA SER A 94 5.62 3.22 -15.62
C SER A 94 4.36 2.41 -15.83
N TYR A 95 3.54 2.80 -16.81
CA TYR A 95 2.32 2.09 -17.16
C TYR A 95 2.59 0.65 -17.64
N GLU A 96 3.66 0.45 -18.39
CA GLU A 96 4.03 -0.88 -18.91
C GLU A 96 4.40 -1.84 -17.78
N GLU A 97 5.20 -1.39 -16.82
CA GLU A 97 5.56 -2.19 -15.65
C GLU A 97 4.32 -2.47 -14.78
N PHE A 98 3.51 -1.45 -14.51
CA PHE A 98 2.24 -1.59 -13.80
C PHE A 98 1.34 -2.65 -14.42
N ALA A 99 1.11 -2.58 -15.75
CA ALA A 99 0.24 -3.52 -16.45
C ALA A 99 0.76 -4.97 -16.33
N LYS A 100 2.06 -5.20 -16.51
CA LYS A 100 2.69 -6.52 -16.34
C LYS A 100 2.52 -7.08 -14.94
N LEU A 101 2.69 -6.23 -13.91
CA LEU A 101 2.53 -6.65 -12.52
C LEU A 101 1.08 -7.00 -12.20
N VAL A 102 0.12 -6.21 -12.67
CA VAL A 102 -1.31 -6.50 -12.51
C VAL A 102 -1.68 -7.81 -13.22
N GLU A 103 -1.26 -7.99 -14.46
CA GLU A 103 -1.49 -9.21 -15.23
C GLU A 103 -0.95 -10.45 -14.51
N SER A 104 0.25 -10.34 -13.91
CA SER A 104 0.86 -11.45 -13.17
C SER A 104 0.05 -11.90 -11.95
N LEU A 105 -0.71 -11.00 -11.31
CA LEU A 105 -1.59 -11.34 -10.19
C LEU A 105 -2.98 -11.78 -10.63
N VAL A 106 -3.47 -11.27 -11.75
CA VAL A 106 -4.77 -11.69 -12.31
C VAL A 106 -4.71 -13.12 -12.83
N THR A 107 -3.58 -13.52 -13.41
CA THR A 107 -3.36 -14.85 -13.97
C THR A 107 -2.91 -15.89 -12.92
N ASP A 108 -2.36 -15.44 -11.79
CA ASP A 108 -1.87 -16.30 -10.70
C ASP A 108 -2.54 -15.93 -9.36
N LYS A 109 -3.69 -16.57 -9.11
CA LYS A 109 -4.48 -16.34 -7.91
C LYS A 109 -3.74 -16.73 -6.64
N GLU A 110 -2.98 -17.81 -6.65
CA GLU A 110 -2.23 -18.30 -5.49
C GLU A 110 -1.14 -17.30 -5.08
N ARG A 111 -0.47 -16.73 -6.05
CA ARG A 111 0.50 -15.65 -5.85
C ARG A 111 -0.17 -14.42 -5.23
N ALA A 112 -1.33 -14.00 -5.73
CA ALA A 112 -2.07 -12.87 -5.17
C ALA A 112 -2.47 -13.13 -3.72
N GLU A 113 -2.98 -14.31 -3.39
CA GLU A 113 -3.34 -14.70 -2.02
C GLU A 113 -2.11 -14.74 -1.09
N THR A 114 -0.98 -15.24 -1.57
CA THR A 114 0.28 -15.29 -0.81
C THR A 114 0.79 -13.91 -0.48
N LEU A 115 0.82 -13.00 -1.46
CA LEU A 115 1.22 -11.61 -1.24
C LEU A 115 0.26 -10.88 -0.31
N GLY A 116 -1.05 -11.09 -0.44
CA GLY A 116 -2.05 -10.50 0.43
C GLY A 116 -1.91 -10.96 1.90
N LYS A 117 -1.66 -12.24 2.13
CA LYS A 117 -1.35 -12.77 3.48
C LYS A 117 -0.10 -12.14 4.07
N SER A 118 0.97 -12.03 3.28
CA SER A 118 2.22 -11.40 3.71
C SER A 118 2.04 -9.90 3.98
N ALA A 119 1.22 -9.22 3.18
CA ALA A 119 0.84 -7.83 3.39
C ALA A 119 0.15 -7.65 4.75
N TYR A 120 -0.87 -8.44 5.03
CA TYR A 120 -1.57 -8.44 6.32
C TYR A 120 -0.62 -8.69 7.49
N GLN A 121 0.25 -9.69 7.39
CA GLN A 121 1.23 -10.01 8.43
C GLN A 121 2.19 -8.85 8.71
N THR A 122 2.57 -8.11 7.68
CA THR A 122 3.43 -6.92 7.81
C THR A 122 2.74 -5.83 8.65
N ILE A 123 1.46 -5.55 8.38
CA ILE A 123 0.71 -4.55 9.14
C ILE A 123 0.40 -5.05 10.54
N ALA A 124 -0.18 -6.25 10.67
CA ALA A 124 -0.59 -6.81 11.95
C ALA A 124 0.60 -7.06 12.91
N GLY A 125 1.77 -7.42 12.38
CA GLY A 125 2.95 -7.76 13.19
C GLY A 125 3.90 -6.59 13.45
N MET A 126 3.96 -5.62 12.55
CA MET A 126 4.99 -4.56 12.64
C MET A 126 4.41 -3.14 12.54
N TRP A 127 3.58 -2.86 11.54
CA TRP A 127 3.09 -1.49 11.26
C TRP A 127 1.75 -1.22 11.95
N ASN A 128 1.67 -1.53 13.24
CA ASN A 128 0.49 -1.31 14.08
C ASN A 128 0.79 -0.32 15.24
N ALA A 129 -0.26 0.17 15.87
CA ALA A 129 -0.16 1.18 16.92
C ALA A 129 0.55 0.66 18.19
N GLU A 130 0.36 -0.61 18.52
CA GLU A 130 0.97 -1.23 19.70
C GLU A 130 2.48 -1.29 19.57
N HIS A 131 2.97 -1.86 18.45
CA HIS A 131 4.40 -1.91 18.16
C HIS A 131 5.03 -0.51 18.04
N ALA A 132 4.32 0.45 17.42
CA ALA A 132 4.78 1.83 17.34
C ALA A 132 4.94 2.46 18.73
N ALA A 133 4.03 2.19 19.66
CA ALA A 133 4.11 2.69 21.04
C ALA A 133 5.26 2.03 21.82
N GLU A 134 5.46 0.73 21.65
CA GLU A 134 6.58 0.00 22.26
C GLU A 134 7.94 0.55 21.81
N GLU A 135 8.12 0.73 20.49
CA GLU A 135 9.35 1.28 19.92
C GLU A 135 9.59 2.73 20.38
N LEU A 136 8.54 3.55 20.44
CA LEU A 136 8.66 4.91 20.97
C LEU A 136 9.15 4.91 22.41
N LEU A 137 8.55 4.07 23.26
CA LEU A 137 8.95 3.96 24.67
C LEU A 137 10.38 3.44 24.81
N ARG A 138 10.80 2.48 23.97
CA ARG A 138 12.18 1.97 23.93
C ARG A 138 13.16 3.10 23.61
N ILE A 139 12.93 3.82 22.52
CA ILE A 139 13.79 4.92 22.06
C ILE A 139 13.88 6.03 23.12
N CYS A 140 12.76 6.41 23.73
CA CYS A 140 12.74 7.41 24.79
C CYS A 140 13.57 6.98 26.01
N LYS A 141 13.42 5.74 26.47
CA LYS A 141 14.21 5.18 27.59
C LYS A 141 15.70 5.17 27.29
N GLU A 142 16.10 4.71 26.11
CA GLU A 142 17.49 4.68 25.67
C GLU A 142 18.10 6.09 25.59
N TRP A 143 17.37 7.03 25.02
CA TRP A 143 17.81 8.42 24.92
C TRP A 143 17.97 9.08 26.30
N MET A 144 17.01 8.87 27.21
CA MET A 144 17.09 9.39 28.58
C MET A 144 18.25 8.77 29.36
N GLY A 145 18.61 7.51 29.11
CA GLY A 145 19.70 6.82 29.81
C GLY A 145 21.09 7.10 29.23
N SER A 146 21.21 7.22 27.93
CA SER A 146 22.50 7.31 27.22
C SER A 146 22.72 8.60 26.43
N GLY A 147 21.70 9.42 26.22
CA GLY A 147 21.72 10.57 25.32
C GLY A 147 21.84 10.22 23.84
N LYS A 148 21.71 8.95 23.47
CA LYS A 148 21.82 8.47 22.08
C LYS A 148 20.46 8.01 21.55
N LEU A 149 20.16 8.40 20.30
CA LEU A 149 18.99 7.90 19.58
C LEU A 149 19.39 6.62 18.83
N ALA A 150 18.69 5.52 19.08
CA ALA A 150 18.80 4.28 18.33
C ALA A 150 17.48 3.93 17.65
N PRO A 151 17.26 4.45 16.40
CA PRO A 151 16.03 4.16 15.66
C PRO A 151 15.89 2.66 15.39
N ALA A 152 14.65 2.20 15.20
CA ALA A 152 14.39 0.84 14.79
C ALA A 152 15.07 0.52 13.43
N ALA A 153 15.43 -0.73 13.23
CA ALA A 153 16.03 -1.17 11.95
C ALA A 153 14.99 -1.18 10.80
N ASP A 154 13.74 -1.49 11.12
CA ASP A 154 12.60 -1.55 10.20
C ASP A 154 11.32 -1.20 10.99
N GLY A 155 10.21 -0.90 10.31
CA GLY A 155 8.94 -0.61 10.96
C GLY A 155 8.79 0.84 11.44
N PRO A 156 7.82 1.11 12.30
CA PRO A 156 7.59 2.42 12.89
C PRO A 156 8.85 2.93 13.61
N LEU A 157 9.14 4.23 13.44
CA LEU A 157 10.33 4.89 14.03
C LEU A 157 11.68 4.37 13.49
N SER A 158 11.69 3.63 12.39
CA SER A 158 12.90 3.36 11.64
C SER A 158 13.43 4.62 10.94
N LYS A 159 14.72 4.61 10.61
CA LYS A 159 15.35 5.75 9.96
C LYS A 159 14.79 5.93 8.55
N ALA A 160 14.19 7.09 8.27
CA ALA A 160 13.76 7.45 6.93
C ALA A 160 14.97 7.65 6.01
N GLY A 161 14.87 7.16 4.78
CA GLY A 161 15.82 7.49 3.73
C GLY A 161 15.75 8.99 3.37
N ILE A 162 16.88 9.58 2.99
CA ILE A 162 16.90 10.93 2.42
C ILE A 162 16.38 10.81 0.98
N ILE A 163 15.21 11.37 0.73
CA ILE A 163 14.67 11.48 -0.63
C ILE A 163 15.25 12.76 -1.21
N SER A 164 16.09 12.62 -2.26
CA SER A 164 16.55 13.79 -3.02
C SER A 164 15.35 14.49 -3.65
N PRO A 165 15.27 15.85 -3.58
CA PRO A 165 14.20 16.58 -4.25
C PRO A 165 14.15 16.21 -5.73
N ARG A 166 13.00 15.77 -6.20
CA ARG A 166 12.74 15.50 -7.62
C ARG A 166 12.16 16.79 -8.21
N PHE A 167 13.03 17.69 -8.66
CA PHE A 167 12.65 18.85 -9.46
C PHE A 167 12.80 18.54 -10.94
#